data_547b1542436affe42989ddd13dbc04a5
#
_entry.id   547b1542436affe42989ddd13dbc04a5
#
_cell.length_a   1.000
_cell.length_b   1.000
_cell.length_c   1.000
_cell.angle_alpha   90.00
_cell.angle_beta   90.00
_cell.angle_gamma   90.00
#
_symmetry.space_group_name_H-M   'P 1'
#
loop_
_entity.id
_entity.type
_entity.pdbx_description
1 polymer ?
#
loop_
_entity_poly.entity_id
_entity_poly.type
_entity_poly.pdbx_seq_one_letter_code
_entity_poly.pdbx_strand_id
1 'polypeptide(L)'
;LCKAYIKERYHKPGEAYLGLVHRLDRPVGGVMVFGKTSKAADRLTAQFRDRTAHKRYVAIVAGFAPASGECVDWLLKDERTNTTRAVPEGTDGAKKAILRYQTLARENGTSLLDVELLTGRPHQIRVQLSSRGFPIVGDMRYNPNAKPGTQIRLHAYTLTVQHPTLKEPMTFWSIPAWREYPAALKLLPAHEVCSGVYFDDEMLAVDKHAGAEVEGELLGELSAIFDPLYPVHRLDANTEGLVVFARTETMRDRLLDAFFAHETQKIYHAVVLGRPKDGTYVHFAKKDADAAVMRLCRESDPDALRMELAVRVLETRRELSLVEIRLFTGRTHQIRVQMSAIGHPVIGDDKYGDRDANKRWKKRRQALLHKRLTVLDKTFESTKELNLNEFREEKR
;
A
#
# COMPACT_ATOMS: atom_id res chain seq x y z
N LEU A 1 8.27 9.46 25.87
CA LEU A 1 7.44 9.71 24.71
C LEU A 1 6.05 9.09 24.87
N CYS A 2 5.85 7.75 24.82
CA CYS A 2 4.50 7.13 24.87
C CYS A 2 3.67 7.50 26.10
N LYS A 3 4.25 7.57 27.30
CA LYS A 3 3.52 8.02 28.51
C LYS A 3 3.08 9.48 28.40
N ALA A 4 3.93 10.37 27.88
CA ALA A 4 3.58 11.77 27.64
C ALA A 4 2.43 11.90 26.64
N TYR A 5 2.49 11.19 25.51
CA TYR A 5 1.42 11.13 24.53
C TYR A 5 0.08 10.66 25.13
N ILE A 6 0.09 9.59 25.94
CA ILE A 6 -1.13 9.08 26.59
C ILE A 6 -1.69 10.10 27.58
N LYS A 7 -0.83 10.78 28.35
CA LYS A 7 -1.23 11.81 29.30
C LYS A 7 -1.94 12.97 28.60
N GLU A 8 -1.35 13.47 27.55
CA GLU A 8 -1.88 14.57 26.74
C GLU A 8 -3.18 14.20 26.03
N ARG A 9 -3.18 13.11 25.24
CA ARG A 9 -4.33 12.69 24.42
C ARG A 9 -5.57 12.34 25.24
N TYR A 10 -5.40 11.81 26.46
CA TYR A 10 -6.52 11.39 27.33
C TYR A 10 -6.70 12.30 28.54
N HIS A 11 -6.07 13.48 28.55
CA HIS A 11 -6.18 14.50 29.62
C HIS A 11 -6.05 13.92 31.02
N LYS A 12 -5.10 13.00 31.24
CA LYS A 12 -4.94 12.31 32.52
C LYS A 12 -4.32 13.24 33.57
N PRO A 13 -4.95 13.41 34.75
CA PRO A 13 -4.43 14.33 35.77
C PRO A 13 -3.15 13.82 36.44
N GLY A 14 -2.85 12.53 36.38
CA GLY A 14 -1.69 11.88 36.99
C GLY A 14 -0.73 11.22 35.98
N GLU A 15 0.13 10.35 36.49
CA GLU A 15 1.03 9.54 35.66
C GLU A 15 0.24 8.52 34.80
N ALA A 16 0.56 8.45 33.52
CA ALA A 16 -0.04 7.47 32.61
C ALA A 16 0.59 6.08 32.84
N TYR A 17 -0.23 5.07 33.14
CA TYR A 17 0.23 3.69 33.14
C TYR A 17 0.52 3.22 31.71
N LEU A 18 1.64 2.53 31.54
CA LEU A 18 2.03 1.90 30.30
C LEU A 18 2.77 0.60 30.60
N GLY A 19 2.07 -0.53 30.46
CA GLY A 19 2.60 -1.88 30.71
C GLY A 19 3.36 -2.40 29.50
N LEU A 20 4.65 -2.70 29.67
CA LEU A 20 5.49 -3.35 28.67
C LEU A 20 5.18 -4.84 28.64
N VAL A 21 4.72 -5.37 27.50
CA VAL A 21 4.31 -6.78 27.35
C VAL A 21 5.26 -7.59 26.46
N HIS A 22 6.01 -6.94 25.57
CA HIS A 22 7.08 -7.53 24.77
C HIS A 22 8.13 -6.48 24.38
N ARG A 23 9.20 -6.91 23.72
CA ARG A 23 10.32 -6.05 23.34
C ARG A 23 10.78 -6.38 21.92
N LEU A 24 11.32 -5.37 21.23
CA LEU A 24 12.17 -5.52 20.05
C LEU A 24 13.64 -5.36 20.46
N ASP A 25 14.57 -5.92 19.68
CA ASP A 25 16.00 -5.64 19.83
C ASP A 25 16.24 -4.14 19.58
N ARG A 26 17.18 -3.54 20.29
CA ARG A 26 17.43 -2.09 20.25
C ARG A 26 17.56 -1.49 18.82
N PRO A 27 18.25 -2.13 17.86
CA PRO A 27 18.38 -1.58 16.50
C PRO A 27 17.19 -1.91 15.57
N VAL A 28 16.21 -2.70 16.03
CA VAL A 28 15.09 -3.19 15.21
C VAL A 28 13.89 -2.26 15.38
N GLY A 29 13.36 -1.77 14.26
CA GLY A 29 12.13 -0.99 14.20
C GLY A 29 10.87 -1.86 14.11
N GLY A 30 9.71 -1.22 14.20
CA GLY A 30 8.42 -1.87 13.93
C GLY A 30 7.40 -1.80 15.06
N VAL A 31 6.36 -2.61 14.92
CA VAL A 31 5.19 -2.61 15.80
C VAL A 31 5.53 -3.11 17.19
N MET A 32 5.10 -2.34 18.18
CA MET A 32 5.06 -2.74 19.60
C MET A 32 3.69 -2.44 20.20
N VAL A 33 3.17 -3.33 21.02
CA VAL A 33 1.93 -3.16 21.77
C VAL A 33 2.22 -3.00 23.27
N PHE A 34 1.44 -2.13 23.92
CA PHE A 34 1.53 -1.86 25.35
C PHE A 34 0.14 -1.96 25.99
N GLY A 35 0.08 -2.43 27.22
CA GLY A 35 -1.15 -2.39 28.01
C GLY A 35 -1.39 -1.00 28.60
N LYS A 36 -2.54 -0.37 28.34
CA LYS A 36 -2.95 0.90 28.98
C LYS A 36 -3.44 0.74 30.42
N THR A 37 -3.63 -0.50 30.87
CA THR A 37 -3.97 -0.88 32.26
C THR A 37 -3.17 -2.12 32.63
N SER A 38 -2.97 -2.39 33.95
CA SER A 38 -2.31 -3.61 34.44
C SER A 38 -3.02 -4.87 33.93
N LYS A 39 -4.35 -4.93 34.04
CA LYS A 39 -5.16 -6.05 33.56
C LYS A 39 -5.00 -6.31 32.05
N ALA A 40 -4.88 -5.26 31.22
CA ALA A 40 -4.60 -5.41 29.79
C ALA A 40 -3.16 -5.90 29.56
N ALA A 41 -2.19 -5.37 30.29
CA ALA A 41 -0.80 -5.81 30.19
C ALA A 41 -0.63 -7.29 30.55
N ASP A 42 -1.27 -7.76 31.62
CA ASP A 42 -1.24 -9.17 32.05
C ASP A 42 -1.82 -10.11 30.99
N ARG A 43 -3.00 -9.74 30.44
CA ARG A 43 -3.66 -10.53 29.40
C ARG A 43 -2.87 -10.56 28.07
N LEU A 44 -2.26 -9.46 27.69
CA LEU A 44 -1.38 -9.43 26.53
C LEU A 44 -0.11 -10.23 26.79
N THR A 45 0.53 -10.08 27.95
CA THR A 45 1.71 -10.86 28.33
C THR A 45 1.45 -12.37 28.25
N ALA A 46 0.26 -12.82 28.69
CA ALA A 46 -0.15 -14.23 28.56
C ALA A 46 -0.15 -14.67 27.10
N GLN A 47 -0.64 -13.88 26.17
CA GLN A 47 -0.65 -14.22 24.73
C GLN A 47 0.77 -14.40 24.16
N PHE A 48 1.74 -13.56 24.57
CA PHE A 48 3.15 -13.74 24.17
C PHE A 48 3.78 -14.99 24.78
N ARG A 49 3.50 -15.26 26.07
CA ARG A 49 3.97 -16.46 26.78
C ARG A 49 3.40 -17.73 26.14
N ASP A 50 2.10 -17.75 25.87
CA ASP A 50 1.36 -18.90 25.37
C ASP A 50 1.44 -19.03 23.83
N ARG A 51 2.17 -18.12 23.18
CA ARG A 51 2.45 -18.07 21.72
C ARG A 51 1.19 -17.94 20.84
N THR A 52 0.16 -17.30 21.35
CA THR A 52 -1.04 -16.98 20.59
C THR A 52 -0.96 -15.61 19.90
N ALA A 53 0.06 -14.81 20.20
CA ALA A 53 0.40 -13.58 19.48
C ALA A 53 1.20 -13.94 18.23
N HIS A 54 0.71 -13.54 17.04
CA HIS A 54 1.38 -13.76 15.76
C HIS A 54 2.25 -12.58 15.40
N LYS A 55 3.53 -12.85 15.07
CA LYS A 55 4.56 -11.84 14.77
C LYS A 55 5.16 -12.13 13.41
N ARG A 56 5.16 -11.14 12.53
CA ARG A 56 5.89 -11.22 11.27
C ARG A 56 6.90 -10.10 11.17
N TYR A 57 8.03 -10.44 10.61
CA TYR A 57 9.13 -9.52 10.38
C TYR A 57 9.48 -9.50 8.90
N VAL A 58 9.98 -8.38 8.44
CA VAL A 58 10.65 -8.29 7.15
C VAL A 58 12.14 -8.10 7.38
N ALA A 59 12.96 -8.77 6.57
CA ALA A 59 14.42 -8.67 6.65
C ALA A 59 15.03 -8.59 5.26
N ILE A 60 16.05 -7.74 5.09
CA ILE A 60 16.96 -7.82 3.95
C ILE A 60 18.21 -8.56 4.39
N VAL A 61 18.50 -9.66 3.72
CA VAL A 61 19.67 -10.49 4.01
C VAL A 61 20.68 -10.45 2.87
N ALA A 62 21.96 -10.62 3.17
CA ALA A 62 23.01 -10.78 2.18
C ALA A 62 22.89 -12.15 1.50
N GLY A 63 23.12 -12.19 0.19
CA GLY A 63 23.02 -13.40 -0.63
C GLY A 63 21.61 -13.72 -1.12
N PHE A 64 21.48 -14.80 -1.88
CA PHE A 64 20.21 -15.27 -2.44
C PHE A 64 19.65 -16.42 -1.61
N ALA A 65 18.78 -16.08 -0.67
CA ALA A 65 18.09 -17.07 0.15
C ALA A 65 17.16 -17.96 -0.70
N PRO A 66 16.94 -19.24 -0.32
CA PRO A 66 15.90 -20.09 -0.93
C PRO A 66 14.53 -19.42 -0.98
N ALA A 67 13.63 -19.91 -1.86
CA ALA A 67 12.29 -19.33 -2.02
C ALA A 67 11.48 -19.33 -0.71
N SER A 68 11.67 -20.35 0.13
CA SER A 68 11.10 -20.47 1.47
C SER A 68 11.96 -21.37 2.33
N GLY A 69 11.78 -21.33 3.63
CA GLY A 69 12.46 -22.23 4.56
C GLY A 69 11.89 -22.19 5.97
N GLU A 70 12.16 -23.27 6.71
CA GLU A 70 11.93 -23.34 8.16
C GLU A 70 13.29 -23.47 8.86
N CYS A 71 13.50 -22.65 9.88
CA CYS A 71 14.71 -22.70 10.71
C CYS A 71 14.33 -23.24 12.10
N VAL A 72 14.88 -24.40 12.45
CA VAL A 72 14.74 -25.01 13.77
C VAL A 72 16.14 -25.13 14.35
N ASP A 73 16.38 -24.47 15.48
CA ASP A 73 17.67 -24.46 16.17
C ASP A 73 17.47 -24.45 17.69
N TRP A 74 18.53 -24.77 18.41
CA TRP A 74 18.64 -24.55 19.85
C TRP A 74 19.54 -23.35 20.08
N LEU A 75 19.02 -22.31 20.76
CA LEU A 75 19.72 -21.06 20.98
C LEU A 75 20.11 -20.90 22.43
N LEU A 76 21.40 -20.60 22.66
CA LEU A 76 21.97 -20.30 23.96
C LEU A 76 22.38 -18.81 24.00
N LYS A 77 21.87 -18.07 24.98
CA LYS A 77 22.25 -16.68 25.24
C LYS A 77 23.46 -16.63 26.16
N ASP A 78 24.45 -15.84 25.78
CA ASP A 78 25.54 -15.41 26.63
C ASP A 78 25.16 -14.06 27.27
N GLU A 79 24.91 -14.07 28.56
CA GLU A 79 24.50 -12.86 29.28
C GLU A 79 25.64 -11.84 29.42
N ARG A 80 26.92 -12.28 29.44
CA ARG A 80 28.07 -11.40 29.57
C ARG A 80 28.30 -10.54 28.34
N THR A 81 28.18 -11.14 27.14
CA THR A 81 28.37 -10.45 25.86
C THR A 81 27.06 -9.94 25.29
N ASN A 82 25.92 -10.33 25.89
CA ASN A 82 24.58 -10.12 25.35
C ASN A 82 24.46 -10.60 23.89
N THR A 83 25.07 -11.75 23.58
CA THR A 83 24.97 -12.43 22.28
C THR A 83 24.18 -13.72 22.42
N THR A 84 23.70 -14.23 21.28
CA THR A 84 23.04 -15.53 21.21
C THR A 84 23.72 -16.36 20.12
N ARG A 85 23.87 -17.66 20.32
CA ARG A 85 24.45 -18.59 19.34
C ARG A 85 23.62 -19.83 19.19
N ALA A 86 23.65 -20.43 18.00
CA ALA A 86 23.10 -21.77 17.78
C ALA A 86 24.03 -22.82 18.42
N VAL A 87 23.44 -23.80 19.07
CA VAL A 87 24.15 -24.88 19.77
C VAL A 87 23.43 -26.22 19.49
N PRO A 88 24.09 -27.37 19.72
CA PRO A 88 23.45 -28.67 19.61
C PRO A 88 22.22 -28.80 20.54
N GLU A 89 21.27 -29.66 20.14
CA GLU A 89 20.17 -30.04 21.01
C GLU A 89 20.70 -30.72 22.28
N GLY A 90 20.04 -30.44 23.40
CA GLY A 90 20.46 -30.95 24.72
C GLY A 90 21.54 -30.12 25.41
N THR A 91 22.07 -29.05 24.83
CA THR A 91 22.97 -28.11 25.50
C THR A 91 22.23 -27.44 26.67
N ASP A 92 22.83 -27.48 27.85
CA ASP A 92 22.24 -26.89 29.05
C ASP A 92 21.94 -25.39 28.87
N GLY A 93 20.77 -24.96 29.32
CA GLY A 93 20.29 -23.58 29.18
C GLY A 93 19.85 -23.18 27.74
N ALA A 94 20.06 -24.01 26.74
CA ALA A 94 19.61 -23.74 25.37
C ALA A 94 18.10 -23.89 25.24
N LYS A 95 17.50 -23.05 24.36
CA LYS A 95 16.05 -23.03 24.13
C LYS A 95 15.73 -23.21 22.66
N LYS A 96 14.78 -24.11 22.36
CA LYS A 96 14.30 -24.33 20.99
C LYS A 96 13.74 -23.04 20.37
N ALA A 97 14.15 -22.76 19.14
CA ALA A 97 13.81 -21.58 18.36
C ALA A 97 13.31 -22.00 16.97
N ILE A 98 12.16 -21.51 16.55
CA ILE A 98 11.53 -21.84 15.27
C ILE A 98 11.06 -20.56 14.58
N LEU A 99 11.45 -20.39 13.34
CA LEU A 99 10.88 -19.40 12.41
C LEU A 99 10.66 -20.02 11.03
N ARG A 100 9.77 -19.43 10.25
CA ARG A 100 9.60 -19.71 8.83
C ARG A 100 9.84 -18.44 8.04
N TYR A 101 10.27 -18.56 6.79
CA TYR A 101 10.41 -17.42 5.91
C TYR A 101 9.98 -17.73 4.48
N GLN A 102 9.57 -16.67 3.76
CA GLN A 102 9.38 -16.65 2.31
C GLN A 102 10.22 -15.53 1.71
N THR A 103 10.88 -15.80 0.57
CA THR A 103 11.62 -14.80 -0.17
C THR A 103 10.67 -14.06 -1.10
N LEU A 104 10.48 -12.77 -0.87
CA LEU A 104 9.60 -11.89 -1.64
C LEU A 104 10.27 -11.35 -2.90
N ALA A 105 11.57 -11.07 -2.82
CA ALA A 105 12.38 -10.55 -3.94
C ALA A 105 13.87 -10.87 -3.74
N ARG A 106 14.60 -10.87 -4.86
CA ARG A 106 16.06 -11.00 -4.89
C ARG A 106 16.61 -9.94 -5.82
N GLU A 107 17.46 -9.07 -5.30
CA GLU A 107 18.03 -7.95 -6.07
C GLU A 107 19.42 -7.60 -5.51
N ASN A 108 20.33 -7.19 -6.38
CA ASN A 108 21.64 -6.63 -5.99
C ASN A 108 22.44 -7.48 -4.98
N GLY A 109 22.42 -8.82 -5.14
CA GLY A 109 23.14 -9.73 -4.23
C GLY A 109 22.52 -9.88 -2.85
N THR A 110 21.27 -9.48 -2.68
CA THR A 110 20.49 -9.58 -1.44
C THR A 110 19.12 -10.21 -1.65
N SER A 111 18.46 -10.61 -0.58
CA SER A 111 17.07 -11.12 -0.60
C SER A 111 16.21 -10.40 0.42
N LEU A 112 14.98 -10.07 0.03
CA LEU A 112 13.93 -9.59 0.92
C LEU A 112 13.12 -10.78 1.42
N LEU A 113 13.09 -10.97 2.74
CA LEU A 113 12.40 -12.08 3.39
C LEU A 113 11.20 -11.58 4.20
N ASP A 114 10.09 -12.28 4.08
CA ASP A 114 8.97 -12.23 5.04
C ASP A 114 9.16 -13.37 6.04
N VAL A 115 9.29 -13.05 7.32
CA VAL A 115 9.67 -13.97 8.38
C VAL A 115 8.53 -14.11 9.39
N GLU A 116 7.98 -15.31 9.54
CA GLU A 116 7.04 -15.67 10.59
C GLU A 116 7.81 -16.17 11.82
N LEU A 117 7.64 -15.52 12.96
CA LEU A 117 8.34 -15.85 14.20
C LEU A 117 7.46 -16.71 15.12
N LEU A 118 7.67 -18.03 15.11
CA LEU A 118 6.89 -18.99 15.92
C LEU A 118 7.34 -19.03 17.39
N THR A 119 8.60 -18.70 17.67
CA THR A 119 9.16 -18.52 19.01
C THR A 119 9.78 -17.13 19.15
N GLY A 120 10.05 -16.65 20.35
CA GLY A 120 10.61 -15.32 20.59
C GLY A 120 11.89 -15.39 21.46
N ARG A 121 12.97 -16.00 20.96
CA ARG A 121 14.24 -16.02 21.67
C ARG A 121 15.06 -14.76 21.40
N PRO A 122 15.91 -14.31 22.33
CA PRO A 122 16.77 -13.15 22.09
C PRO A 122 17.57 -13.30 20.80
N HIS A 123 17.60 -12.27 19.97
CA HIS A 123 18.28 -12.20 18.66
C HIS A 123 17.92 -13.34 17.69
N GLN A 124 16.79 -14.02 17.86
CA GLN A 124 16.48 -15.27 17.17
C GLN A 124 16.65 -15.18 15.63
N ILE A 125 15.95 -14.25 14.98
CA ILE A 125 15.97 -14.09 13.51
C ILE A 125 17.42 -13.83 13.04
N ARG A 126 18.12 -12.96 13.74
CA ARG A 126 19.49 -12.54 13.44
C ARG A 126 20.46 -13.71 13.44
N VAL A 127 20.41 -14.54 14.49
CA VAL A 127 21.26 -15.73 14.64
C VAL A 127 20.91 -16.79 13.63
N GLN A 128 19.62 -17.15 13.52
CA GLN A 128 19.19 -18.26 12.65
C GLN A 128 19.44 -18.00 11.17
N LEU A 129 19.27 -16.77 10.70
CA LEU A 129 19.60 -16.42 9.31
C LEU A 129 21.11 -16.32 9.09
N SER A 130 21.85 -15.75 10.02
CA SER A 130 23.31 -15.66 9.91
C SER A 130 23.99 -17.04 9.90
N SER A 131 23.56 -17.98 10.77
CA SER A 131 24.10 -19.34 10.81
C SER A 131 23.86 -20.15 9.52
N ARG A 132 22.94 -19.70 8.67
CA ARG A 132 22.64 -20.30 7.36
C ARG A 132 23.32 -19.59 6.19
N GLY A 133 24.19 -18.63 6.46
CA GLY A 133 24.90 -17.87 5.43
C GLY A 133 24.10 -16.71 4.83
N PHE A 134 22.97 -16.34 5.45
CA PHE A 134 22.13 -15.21 5.04
C PHE A 134 22.07 -14.13 6.13
N PRO A 135 23.22 -13.51 6.52
CA PRO A 135 23.22 -12.51 7.58
C PRO A 135 22.41 -11.27 7.17
N ILE A 136 21.73 -10.65 8.14
CA ILE A 136 20.93 -9.46 7.89
C ILE A 136 21.83 -8.27 7.55
N VAL A 137 21.45 -7.51 6.51
CA VAL A 137 22.17 -6.30 6.11
C VAL A 137 22.15 -5.28 7.26
N GLY A 138 23.32 -4.70 7.57
CA GLY A 138 23.48 -3.73 8.66
C GLY A 138 23.47 -4.32 10.07
N ASP A 139 23.44 -5.65 10.22
CA ASP A 139 23.55 -6.28 11.54
C ASP A 139 25.00 -6.32 12.00
N MET A 140 25.42 -5.33 12.77
CA MET A 140 26.80 -5.19 13.29
C MET A 140 27.23 -6.32 14.21
N ARG A 141 26.34 -7.19 14.66
CA ARG A 141 26.64 -8.25 15.62
C ARG A 141 26.79 -9.63 14.98
N TYR A 142 25.98 -9.91 13.97
CA TYR A 142 25.88 -11.22 13.34
C TYR A 142 26.21 -11.20 11.83
N ASN A 143 26.49 -10.04 11.25
CA ASN A 143 26.96 -9.92 9.88
C ASN A 143 28.42 -9.40 9.86
N PRO A 144 29.42 -10.25 9.57
CA PRO A 144 30.83 -9.85 9.58
C PRO A 144 31.16 -8.78 8.53
N ASN A 145 30.31 -8.65 7.49
CA ASN A 145 30.47 -7.67 6.41
C ASN A 145 29.62 -6.38 6.64
N ALA A 146 29.02 -6.21 7.81
CA ALA A 146 28.25 -5.00 8.11
C ALA A 146 29.16 -3.78 8.21
N LYS A 147 28.76 -2.68 7.56
CA LYS A 147 29.50 -1.42 7.61
C LYS A 147 29.02 -0.57 8.80
N PRO A 148 29.94 0.08 9.55
CA PRO A 148 29.58 1.01 10.59
C PRO A 148 28.62 2.10 10.08
N GLY A 149 27.61 2.46 10.89
CA GLY A 149 26.59 3.46 10.52
C GLY A 149 25.42 2.92 9.67
N THR A 150 25.51 1.67 9.19
CA THR A 150 24.39 1.07 8.46
C THR A 150 23.31 0.62 9.45
N GLN A 151 22.06 1.06 9.25
CA GLN A 151 20.92 0.60 10.03
C GLN A 151 20.60 -0.87 9.68
N ILE A 152 20.29 -1.67 10.70
CA ILE A 152 19.87 -3.07 10.49
C ILE A 152 18.59 -3.12 9.65
N ARG A 153 18.57 -3.98 8.64
CA ARG A 153 17.42 -4.22 7.78
C ARG A 153 16.56 -5.37 8.33
N LEU A 154 16.06 -5.18 9.55
CA LEU A 154 15.12 -6.06 10.23
C LEU A 154 14.01 -5.20 10.86
N HIS A 155 12.74 -5.52 10.56
CA HIS A 155 11.61 -4.74 10.99
C HIS A 155 10.42 -5.63 11.37
N ALA A 156 9.81 -5.40 12.54
CA ALA A 156 8.59 -6.07 12.96
C ALA A 156 7.40 -5.41 12.25
N TYR A 157 6.97 -5.96 11.12
CA TYR A 157 5.98 -5.29 10.28
C TYR A 157 4.54 -5.61 10.61
N THR A 158 4.24 -6.78 11.20
CA THR A 158 2.91 -7.05 11.75
C THR A 158 2.95 -7.69 13.13
N LEU A 159 1.93 -7.38 13.90
CA LEU A 159 1.64 -8.01 15.18
C LEU A 159 0.14 -8.21 15.30
N THR A 160 -0.29 -9.48 15.39
CA THR A 160 -1.69 -9.83 15.66
C THR A 160 -1.83 -10.35 17.08
N VAL A 161 -2.74 -9.75 17.84
CA VAL A 161 -3.11 -10.16 19.21
C VAL A 161 -4.63 -10.17 19.34
N GLN A 162 -5.16 -10.87 20.32
CA GLN A 162 -6.56 -10.72 20.71
C GLN A 162 -6.72 -9.50 21.60
N HIS A 163 -7.75 -8.68 21.35
CA HIS A 163 -8.09 -7.56 22.21
C HIS A 163 -8.28 -8.05 23.66
N PRO A 164 -7.61 -7.45 24.64
CA PRO A 164 -7.58 -8.01 26.01
C PRO A 164 -8.95 -8.07 26.71
N THR A 165 -9.94 -7.32 26.21
CA THR A 165 -11.31 -7.32 26.77
C THR A 165 -12.32 -7.96 25.80
N LEU A 166 -12.37 -7.52 24.55
CA LEU A 166 -13.36 -7.96 23.55
C LEU A 166 -13.08 -9.35 22.99
N LYS A 167 -11.83 -9.85 23.10
CA LYS A 167 -11.40 -11.15 22.55
C LYS A 167 -11.40 -11.26 21.02
N GLU A 168 -11.55 -10.14 20.33
CA GLU A 168 -11.47 -10.06 18.88
C GLU A 168 -10.01 -9.95 18.42
N PRO A 169 -9.62 -10.52 17.27
CA PRO A 169 -8.28 -10.35 16.74
C PRO A 169 -8.04 -8.90 16.32
N MET A 170 -6.87 -8.38 16.66
CA MET A 170 -6.39 -7.05 16.26
C MET A 170 -5.04 -7.22 15.60
N THR A 171 -4.90 -6.71 14.37
CA THR A 171 -3.62 -6.70 13.65
C THR A 171 -3.12 -5.28 13.49
N PHE A 172 -1.88 -5.05 13.89
CA PHE A 172 -1.18 -3.78 13.77
C PHE A 172 -0.08 -3.90 12.72
N TRP A 173 0.14 -2.85 11.97
CA TRP A 173 1.07 -2.80 10.84
C TRP A 173 2.10 -1.67 11.00
N SER A 174 3.30 -1.90 10.49
CA SER A 174 4.36 -0.90 10.35
C SER A 174 5.25 -1.31 9.18
N ILE A 175 5.17 -0.60 8.07
CA ILE A 175 5.96 -0.92 6.88
C ILE A 175 7.27 -0.10 6.92
N PRO A 176 8.45 -0.73 6.75
CA PRO A 176 9.71 0.00 6.75
C PRO A 176 9.87 0.81 5.45
N ALA A 177 10.28 2.06 5.55
CA ALA A 177 10.58 2.93 4.41
C ALA A 177 11.96 2.60 3.80
N TRP A 178 12.17 1.38 3.34
CA TRP A 178 13.43 0.96 2.71
C TRP A 178 13.41 1.23 1.22
N ARG A 179 14.10 2.29 0.80
CA ARG A 179 14.17 2.72 -0.61
C ARG A 179 14.84 1.70 -1.52
N GLU A 180 15.73 0.87 -0.96
CA GLU A 180 16.46 -0.18 -1.68
C GLU A 180 15.56 -1.33 -2.16
N TYR A 181 14.38 -1.48 -1.59
CA TYR A 181 13.46 -2.56 -1.90
C TYR A 181 12.02 -2.08 -2.05
N PRO A 182 11.63 -1.58 -3.24
CA PRO A 182 10.22 -1.27 -3.54
C PRO A 182 9.30 -2.49 -3.36
N ALA A 183 9.86 -3.71 -3.48
CA ALA A 183 9.14 -4.95 -3.22
C ALA A 183 8.64 -5.10 -1.77
N ALA A 184 9.11 -4.27 -0.80
CA ALA A 184 8.52 -4.18 0.53
C ALA A 184 7.04 -3.76 0.51
N LEU A 185 6.58 -3.11 -0.56
CA LEU A 185 5.16 -2.82 -0.80
C LEU A 185 4.29 -4.07 -0.99
N LYS A 186 4.87 -5.22 -1.37
CA LYS A 186 4.17 -6.51 -1.39
C LYS A 186 3.77 -6.99 0.01
N LEU A 187 4.30 -6.35 1.04
CA LEU A 187 3.92 -6.60 2.44
C LEU A 187 2.65 -5.85 2.84
N LEU A 188 2.24 -4.82 2.07
CA LEU A 188 0.92 -4.27 2.25
C LEU A 188 -0.07 -5.42 2.10
N PRO A 189 -0.97 -5.62 3.07
CA PRO A 189 -2.04 -6.59 2.90
C PRO A 189 -2.70 -6.30 1.56
N ALA A 190 -3.06 -7.35 0.81
CA ALA A 190 -3.89 -7.20 -0.38
C ALA A 190 -5.23 -6.65 0.12
N HIS A 191 -5.34 -5.32 0.19
CA HIS A 191 -6.57 -4.67 0.59
C HIS A 191 -7.61 -4.87 -0.51
N GLU A 192 -8.84 -5.05 -0.14
CA GLU A 192 -9.95 -5.10 -1.09
C GLU A 192 -10.06 -3.79 -1.89
N VAL A 193 -9.51 -2.69 -1.36
CA VAL A 193 -9.63 -1.34 -1.92
C VAL A 193 -8.44 -0.87 -2.76
N CYS A 194 -7.23 -1.40 -2.56
CA CYS A 194 -6.03 -1.01 -3.35
C CYS A 194 -4.89 -2.02 -3.28
N SER A 195 -3.89 -1.80 -4.14
CA SER A 195 -2.55 -2.41 -4.06
C SER A 195 -1.47 -1.34 -4.09
N GLY A 196 -0.33 -1.60 -3.43
CA GLY A 196 0.77 -0.63 -3.35
C GLY A 196 1.56 -0.53 -4.65
N VAL A 197 1.97 0.68 -5.02
CA VAL A 197 2.80 0.98 -6.19
C VAL A 197 4.15 1.55 -5.77
N TYR A 198 4.14 2.54 -4.88
CA TYR A 198 5.34 3.24 -4.42
C TYR A 198 5.11 3.84 -3.04
N PHE A 199 6.16 3.88 -2.20
CA PHE A 199 6.17 4.76 -1.04
C PHE A 199 7.60 5.15 -0.62
N ASP A 200 7.70 6.33 0.00
CA ASP A 200 8.88 6.81 0.72
C ASP A 200 8.46 7.64 1.94
N ASP A 201 9.38 8.43 2.50
CA ASP A 201 9.08 9.25 3.68
C ASP A 201 8.11 10.41 3.39
N GLU A 202 7.94 10.79 2.12
CA GLU A 202 7.16 11.95 1.68
C GLU A 202 5.88 11.60 0.93
N MET A 203 5.84 10.45 0.22
CA MET A 203 4.76 10.10 -0.70
C MET A 203 4.36 8.61 -0.61
N LEU A 204 3.09 8.34 -0.86
CA LEU A 204 2.54 7.01 -1.08
C LEU A 204 1.75 7.02 -2.39
N ALA A 205 2.02 6.07 -3.30
CA ALA A 205 1.21 5.84 -4.49
C ALA A 205 0.62 4.43 -4.45
N VAL A 206 -0.67 4.33 -4.74
CA VAL A 206 -1.43 3.07 -4.76
C VAL A 206 -2.24 2.92 -6.03
N ASP A 207 -2.50 1.68 -6.42
CA ASP A 207 -3.50 1.29 -7.41
C ASP A 207 -4.85 1.08 -6.72
N LYS A 208 -5.73 2.05 -6.77
CA LYS A 208 -7.09 1.97 -6.23
C LYS A 208 -7.92 0.95 -7.02
N HIS A 209 -8.69 0.13 -6.33
CA HIS A 209 -9.68 -0.75 -6.96
C HIS A 209 -11.00 -0.01 -7.19
N ALA A 210 -11.81 -0.51 -8.13
CA ALA A 210 -13.14 0.05 -8.37
C ALA A 210 -14.09 -0.23 -7.20
N GLY A 211 -14.87 0.77 -6.83
CA GLY A 211 -15.87 0.72 -5.76
C GLY A 211 -15.51 1.51 -4.52
N ALA A 212 -14.23 1.78 -4.26
CA ALA A 212 -13.78 2.53 -3.10
C ALA A 212 -13.69 4.05 -3.39
N GLU A 213 -14.12 4.88 -2.44
CA GLU A 213 -13.91 6.32 -2.47
C GLU A 213 -12.53 6.70 -1.92
N VAL A 214 -11.86 7.68 -2.57
CA VAL A 214 -10.49 8.07 -2.19
C VAL A 214 -10.44 8.69 -0.79
N GLU A 215 -11.32 9.65 -0.49
CA GLU A 215 -11.36 10.36 0.81
C GLU A 215 -12.17 9.60 1.87
N GLY A 216 -12.82 8.48 1.51
CA GLY A 216 -13.57 7.60 2.38
C GLY A 216 -12.79 6.34 2.76
N GLU A 217 -13.20 5.22 2.18
CA GLU A 217 -12.67 3.88 2.51
C GLU A 217 -11.16 3.76 2.27
N LEU A 218 -10.66 4.26 1.11
CA LEU A 218 -9.24 4.13 0.77
C LEU A 218 -8.35 4.89 1.76
N LEU A 219 -8.67 6.17 2.04
CA LEU A 219 -7.92 6.97 3.01
C LEU A 219 -8.02 6.37 4.42
N GLY A 220 -9.20 5.89 4.82
CA GLY A 220 -9.42 5.29 6.14
C GLY A 220 -8.57 4.06 6.37
N GLU A 221 -8.53 3.13 5.41
CA GLU A 221 -7.70 1.91 5.50
C GLU A 221 -6.20 2.22 5.46
N LEU A 222 -5.77 3.12 4.57
CA LEU A 222 -4.37 3.47 4.46
C LEU A 222 -3.87 4.26 5.66
N SER A 223 -4.68 5.13 6.26
CA SER A 223 -4.31 5.89 7.47
C SER A 223 -4.11 5.00 8.70
N ALA A 224 -4.67 3.79 8.71
CA ALA A 224 -4.39 2.81 9.75
C ALA A 224 -2.93 2.28 9.70
N ILE A 225 -2.26 2.41 8.55
CA ILE A 225 -0.89 1.93 8.29
C ILE A 225 0.08 3.10 8.18
N PHE A 226 -0.33 4.18 7.52
CA PHE A 226 0.46 5.37 7.24
C PHE A 226 -0.21 6.60 7.87
N ASP A 227 0.35 7.12 8.93
CA ASP A 227 -0.15 8.33 9.61
C ASP A 227 1.03 9.29 9.89
N PRO A 228 0.98 10.54 9.42
CA PRO A 228 -0.12 11.17 8.67
C PRO A 228 -0.18 10.80 7.19
N LEU A 229 -1.38 10.93 6.59
CA LEU A 229 -1.62 10.72 5.17
C LEU A 229 -2.60 11.79 4.64
N TYR A 230 -2.20 12.52 3.60
CA TYR A 230 -2.93 13.64 3.04
C TYR A 230 -3.36 13.36 1.60
N PRO A 231 -4.68 13.36 1.29
CA PRO A 231 -5.16 13.25 -0.09
C PRO A 231 -4.83 14.55 -0.85
N VAL A 232 -4.34 14.42 -2.09
CA VAL A 232 -3.97 15.56 -2.95
C VAL A 232 -4.71 15.56 -4.28
N HIS A 233 -5.33 14.46 -4.64
CA HIS A 233 -6.25 14.33 -5.77
C HIS A 233 -7.19 13.15 -5.56
N ARG A 234 -8.18 13.02 -6.45
CA ARG A 234 -9.18 11.96 -6.34
C ARG A 234 -9.45 11.29 -7.69
N LEU A 235 -9.98 10.08 -7.62
CA LEU A 235 -10.64 9.36 -8.70
C LEU A 235 -12.11 9.12 -8.31
N ASP A 236 -12.98 8.96 -9.32
CA ASP A 236 -14.36 8.49 -9.08
C ASP A 236 -14.32 7.11 -8.40
N ALA A 237 -15.34 6.78 -7.61
CA ALA A 237 -15.39 5.50 -6.88
C ALA A 237 -15.13 4.29 -7.80
N ASN A 238 -15.77 4.25 -8.97
CA ASN A 238 -15.62 3.16 -9.94
C ASN A 238 -14.43 3.29 -10.91
N THR A 239 -13.66 4.40 -10.89
CA THR A 239 -12.40 4.51 -11.64
C THR A 239 -11.29 3.79 -10.90
N GLU A 240 -10.55 2.95 -11.60
CA GLU A 240 -9.38 2.24 -11.06
C GLU A 240 -8.08 3.00 -11.31
N GLY A 241 -7.02 2.58 -10.61
CA GLY A 241 -5.65 3.01 -10.90
C GLY A 241 -5.07 3.99 -9.91
N LEU A 242 -4.08 4.74 -10.36
CA LEU A 242 -3.15 5.50 -9.53
C LEU A 242 -3.82 6.59 -8.69
N VAL A 243 -3.59 6.53 -7.39
CA VAL A 243 -3.83 7.61 -6.43
C VAL A 243 -2.56 7.85 -5.64
N VAL A 244 -2.18 9.13 -5.51
CA VAL A 244 -1.01 9.58 -4.73
C VAL A 244 -1.49 10.33 -3.50
N PHE A 245 -0.84 10.07 -2.38
CA PHE A 245 -1.02 10.76 -1.11
C PHE A 245 0.31 11.37 -0.68
N ALA A 246 0.26 12.53 -0.03
CA ALA A 246 1.41 13.06 0.70
C ALA A 246 1.49 12.45 2.10
N ARG A 247 2.70 12.30 2.62
CA ARG A 247 3.00 11.83 3.98
C ARG A 247 3.52 12.92 4.91
N THR A 248 3.72 14.12 4.36
CA THR A 248 4.11 15.33 5.10
C THR A 248 3.29 16.51 4.62
N GLU A 249 3.10 17.51 5.46
CA GLU A 249 2.40 18.75 5.08
C GLU A 249 3.13 19.49 3.96
N THR A 250 4.45 19.57 4.03
CA THR A 250 5.27 20.20 2.98
C THR A 250 5.09 19.52 1.62
N MET A 251 5.04 18.19 1.59
CA MET A 251 4.82 17.45 0.34
C MET A 251 3.37 17.57 -0.13
N ARG A 252 2.39 17.65 0.79
CA ARG A 252 0.98 17.95 0.45
C ARG A 252 0.88 19.25 -0.33
N ASP A 253 1.48 20.31 0.20
CA ASP A 253 1.39 21.65 -0.41
C ASP A 253 2.07 21.66 -1.78
N ARG A 254 3.26 21.09 -1.91
CA ARG A 254 3.96 20.95 -3.21
C ARG A 254 3.14 20.15 -4.25
N LEU A 255 2.50 19.08 -3.85
CA LEU A 255 1.66 18.28 -4.75
C LEU A 255 0.39 19.02 -5.15
N LEU A 256 -0.28 19.70 -4.20
CA LEU A 256 -1.47 20.51 -4.50
C LEU A 256 -1.12 21.63 -5.49
N ASP A 257 0.00 22.33 -5.31
CA ASP A 257 0.48 23.36 -6.23
C ASP A 257 0.72 22.79 -7.64
N ALA A 258 1.40 21.64 -7.75
CA ALA A 258 1.65 20.98 -9.04
C ALA A 258 0.35 20.54 -9.74
N PHE A 259 -0.65 20.03 -8.99
CA PHE A 259 -1.96 19.70 -9.55
C PHE A 259 -2.73 20.95 -9.98
N PHE A 260 -2.67 22.02 -9.20
CA PHE A 260 -3.35 23.29 -9.50
C PHE A 260 -2.73 24.01 -10.70
N ALA A 261 -1.41 24.03 -10.81
CA ALA A 261 -0.66 24.63 -11.93
C ALA A 261 -0.74 23.78 -13.23
N HIS A 262 -1.42 22.63 -13.20
CA HIS A 262 -1.46 21.67 -14.30
C HIS A 262 -0.07 21.14 -14.75
N GLU A 263 0.90 21.12 -13.85
CA GLU A 263 2.27 20.60 -14.06
C GLU A 263 2.32 19.06 -13.92
N THR A 264 1.17 18.41 -14.02
CA THR A 264 1.04 16.96 -13.93
C THR A 264 0.70 16.36 -15.27
N GLN A 265 1.28 15.20 -15.59
CA GLN A 265 0.84 14.41 -16.73
C GLN A 265 -0.01 13.24 -16.26
N LYS A 266 -1.25 13.18 -16.71
CA LYS A 266 -2.23 12.15 -16.36
C LYS A 266 -2.61 11.37 -17.63
N ILE A 267 -2.26 10.08 -17.63
CA ILE A 267 -2.59 9.14 -18.73
C ILE A 267 -3.57 8.11 -18.22
N TYR A 268 -4.68 7.98 -18.91
CA TYR A 268 -5.70 6.97 -18.63
C TYR A 268 -5.79 5.98 -19.78
N HIS A 269 -6.13 4.74 -19.46
CA HIS A 269 -6.62 3.77 -20.42
C HIS A 269 -8.13 3.60 -20.24
N ALA A 270 -8.86 3.47 -21.32
CA ALA A 270 -10.30 3.19 -21.29
C ALA A 270 -10.70 2.21 -22.38
N VAL A 271 -11.71 1.39 -22.11
CA VAL A 271 -12.40 0.64 -23.15
C VAL A 271 -13.70 1.37 -23.48
N VAL A 272 -13.84 1.76 -24.75
CA VAL A 272 -14.95 2.57 -25.24
C VAL A 272 -15.72 1.87 -26.34
N LEU A 273 -16.98 2.24 -26.54
CA LEU A 273 -17.82 1.78 -27.63
C LEU A 273 -17.40 2.45 -28.96
N GLY A 274 -17.30 1.66 -30.02
CA GLY A 274 -16.94 2.14 -31.35
C GLY A 274 -15.45 2.47 -31.47
N ARG A 275 -15.11 3.25 -32.52
CA ARG A 275 -13.73 3.66 -32.82
C ARG A 275 -13.64 5.18 -32.90
N PRO A 276 -13.23 5.85 -31.82
CA PRO A 276 -13.00 7.29 -31.84
C PRO A 276 -11.87 7.64 -32.82
N LYS A 277 -11.84 8.87 -33.27
CA LYS A 277 -10.69 9.41 -34.00
C LYS A 277 -9.64 9.87 -33.03
N ASP A 278 -8.36 9.65 -33.35
CA ASP A 278 -7.26 10.25 -32.63
C ASP A 278 -7.34 11.78 -32.73
N GLY A 279 -7.09 12.45 -31.58
CA GLY A 279 -7.14 13.92 -31.60
C GLY A 279 -7.39 14.51 -30.20
N THR A 280 -7.38 15.84 -30.17
CA THR A 280 -7.68 16.61 -28.95
C THR A 280 -9.13 17.10 -29.00
N TYR A 281 -9.83 16.92 -27.89
CA TYR A 281 -11.23 17.28 -27.72
C TYR A 281 -11.39 18.31 -26.61
N VAL A 282 -12.04 19.42 -26.96
CA VAL A 282 -12.36 20.51 -26.03
C VAL A 282 -13.87 20.61 -25.91
N HIS A 283 -14.37 20.61 -24.68
CA HIS A 283 -15.78 20.81 -24.38
C HIS A 283 -15.92 21.74 -23.18
N PHE A 284 -17.11 22.24 -22.98
CA PHE A 284 -17.49 22.98 -21.77
C PHE A 284 -18.62 22.24 -21.08
N ALA A 285 -18.57 22.16 -19.75
CA ALA A 285 -19.60 21.52 -18.96
C ALA A 285 -19.80 22.22 -17.63
N LYS A 286 -21.01 22.08 -17.09
CA LYS A 286 -21.38 22.54 -15.75
C LYS A 286 -21.92 21.40 -14.90
N LYS A 287 -21.83 21.55 -13.61
CA LYS A 287 -22.35 20.55 -12.66
C LYS A 287 -23.87 20.66 -12.58
N ASP A 288 -24.56 19.57 -12.78
CA ASP A 288 -25.97 19.41 -12.42
C ASP A 288 -25.99 18.86 -10.97
N ALA A 289 -26.34 19.72 -10.03
CA ALA A 289 -26.31 19.38 -8.62
C ALA A 289 -27.35 18.31 -8.26
N ASP A 290 -28.54 18.35 -8.87
CA ASP A 290 -29.64 17.45 -8.56
C ASP A 290 -29.38 16.03 -9.07
N ALA A 291 -28.77 15.90 -10.23
CA ALA A 291 -28.43 14.62 -10.85
C ALA A 291 -27.04 14.09 -10.48
N ALA A 292 -26.21 14.87 -9.79
CA ALA A 292 -24.80 14.57 -9.49
C ALA A 292 -23.99 14.14 -10.73
N VAL A 293 -24.22 14.82 -11.87
CA VAL A 293 -23.54 14.63 -13.15
C VAL A 293 -22.97 15.92 -13.69
N MET A 294 -22.07 15.82 -14.66
CA MET A 294 -21.65 16.94 -15.51
C MET A 294 -22.49 16.96 -16.77
N ARG A 295 -22.98 18.12 -17.18
CA ARG A 295 -23.70 18.32 -18.44
C ARG A 295 -22.93 19.27 -19.35
N LEU A 296 -22.84 18.93 -20.62
CA LEU A 296 -22.28 19.82 -21.64
C LEU A 296 -23.08 21.11 -21.70
N CYS A 297 -22.37 22.20 -21.88
CA CYS A 297 -22.93 23.54 -22.02
C CYS A 297 -22.12 24.34 -23.05
N ARG A 298 -22.57 25.57 -23.33
CA ARG A 298 -21.80 26.49 -24.17
C ARG A 298 -20.69 27.16 -23.34
N GLU A 299 -19.64 27.59 -23.99
CA GLU A 299 -18.57 28.35 -23.32
C GLU A 299 -19.08 29.62 -22.61
N SER A 300 -20.10 30.25 -23.22
CA SER A 300 -20.74 31.45 -22.69
C SER A 300 -21.69 31.21 -21.54
N ASP A 301 -22.00 29.96 -21.20
CA ASP A 301 -22.93 29.66 -20.11
C ASP A 301 -22.30 30.00 -18.74
N PRO A 302 -23.09 30.49 -17.76
CA PRO A 302 -22.60 30.66 -16.40
C PRO A 302 -22.03 29.37 -15.84
N ASP A 303 -20.93 29.45 -15.09
CA ASP A 303 -20.22 28.32 -14.47
C ASP A 303 -19.70 27.24 -15.43
N ALA A 304 -19.56 27.59 -16.72
CA ALA A 304 -18.97 26.71 -17.71
C ALA A 304 -17.50 26.40 -17.39
N LEU A 305 -17.19 25.13 -17.21
CA LEU A 305 -15.83 24.64 -16.96
C LEU A 305 -15.25 24.07 -18.24
N ARG A 306 -14.11 24.61 -18.68
CA ARG A 306 -13.37 24.09 -19.83
C ARG A 306 -12.78 22.72 -19.48
N MET A 307 -12.97 21.76 -20.36
CA MET A 307 -12.48 20.40 -20.33
C MET A 307 -11.68 20.09 -21.59
N GLU A 308 -10.45 19.59 -21.43
CA GLU A 308 -9.57 19.24 -22.54
C GLU A 308 -8.87 17.91 -22.30
N LEU A 309 -8.93 17.02 -23.31
CA LEU A 309 -8.23 15.74 -23.33
C LEU A 309 -7.80 15.39 -24.76
N ALA A 310 -6.76 14.56 -24.88
CA ALA A 310 -6.38 13.94 -26.14
C ALA A 310 -6.65 12.44 -26.09
N VAL A 311 -7.13 11.88 -27.19
CA VAL A 311 -7.42 10.46 -27.36
C VAL A 311 -6.48 9.87 -28.41
N ARG A 312 -5.93 8.69 -28.14
CA ARG A 312 -5.19 7.85 -29.07
C ARG A 312 -5.72 6.42 -29.01
N VAL A 313 -6.14 5.86 -30.13
CA VAL A 313 -6.58 4.46 -30.19
C VAL A 313 -5.37 3.54 -30.15
N LEU A 314 -5.35 2.62 -29.20
CA LEU A 314 -4.28 1.62 -29.05
C LEU A 314 -4.63 0.33 -29.77
N GLU A 315 -5.86 -0.15 -29.62
CA GLU A 315 -6.36 -1.39 -30.21
C GLU A 315 -7.86 -1.27 -30.49
N THR A 316 -8.33 -1.89 -31.56
CA THR A 316 -9.75 -2.03 -31.84
C THR A 316 -10.10 -3.48 -32.09
N ARG A 317 -11.15 -3.95 -31.44
CA ARG A 317 -11.66 -5.30 -31.61
C ARG A 317 -13.18 -5.29 -31.63
N ARG A 318 -13.76 -5.75 -32.73
CA ARG A 318 -15.22 -5.66 -32.98
C ARG A 318 -15.70 -4.20 -32.86
N GLU A 319 -16.69 -3.95 -32.00
CA GLU A 319 -17.23 -2.61 -31.74
C GLU A 319 -16.59 -1.93 -30.50
N LEU A 320 -15.47 -2.45 -29.96
CA LEU A 320 -14.77 -1.86 -28.84
C LEU A 320 -13.39 -1.37 -29.24
N SER A 321 -12.97 -0.28 -28.63
CA SER A 321 -11.59 0.22 -28.71
C SER A 321 -10.99 0.40 -27.33
N LEU A 322 -9.74 -0.03 -27.17
CA LEU A 322 -8.87 0.37 -26.09
C LEU A 322 -8.21 1.68 -26.49
N VAL A 323 -8.37 2.70 -25.69
CA VAL A 323 -7.83 4.04 -25.95
C VAL A 323 -6.93 4.50 -24.81
N GLU A 324 -5.87 5.23 -25.18
CA GLU A 324 -5.08 6.03 -24.26
C GLU A 324 -5.63 7.46 -24.27
N ILE A 325 -5.81 8.03 -23.09
CA ILE A 325 -6.37 9.37 -22.91
C ILE A 325 -5.39 10.19 -22.08
N ARG A 326 -4.85 11.26 -22.68
CA ARG A 326 -4.07 12.28 -21.95
C ARG A 326 -5.03 13.38 -21.48
N LEU A 327 -5.03 13.59 -20.16
CA LEU A 327 -5.91 14.55 -19.52
C LEU A 327 -5.16 15.87 -19.26
N PHE A 328 -5.59 16.97 -19.87
CA PHE A 328 -4.98 18.30 -19.67
C PHE A 328 -5.66 19.09 -18.56
N THR A 329 -6.96 18.90 -18.36
CA THR A 329 -7.73 19.43 -17.24
C THR A 329 -8.21 18.28 -16.34
N GLY A 330 -8.64 18.56 -15.12
CA GLY A 330 -9.06 17.53 -14.15
C GLY A 330 -10.45 17.80 -13.57
N ARG A 331 -11.50 17.88 -14.42
CA ARG A 331 -12.86 18.12 -13.97
C ARG A 331 -13.58 16.83 -13.57
N THR A 332 -14.56 16.95 -12.69
CA THR A 332 -15.40 15.80 -12.27
C THR A 332 -15.97 15.06 -13.49
N HIS A 333 -15.87 13.75 -13.50
CA HIS A 333 -16.35 12.85 -14.57
C HIS A 333 -15.84 13.20 -15.98
N GLN A 334 -14.76 13.98 -16.13
CA GLN A 334 -14.36 14.59 -17.38
C GLN A 334 -14.25 13.59 -18.55
N ILE A 335 -13.46 12.53 -18.40
CA ILE A 335 -13.28 11.50 -19.45
C ILE A 335 -14.64 10.89 -19.83
N ARG A 336 -15.43 10.57 -18.83
CA ARG A 336 -16.73 9.89 -19.00
C ARG A 336 -17.70 10.71 -19.83
N VAL A 337 -17.87 12.01 -19.48
CA VAL A 337 -18.79 12.89 -20.19
C VAL A 337 -18.27 13.26 -21.59
N GLN A 338 -16.95 13.51 -21.76
CA GLN A 338 -16.40 13.86 -23.06
C GLN A 338 -16.41 12.67 -24.06
N MET A 339 -16.07 11.46 -23.59
CA MET A 339 -16.14 10.27 -24.46
C MET A 339 -17.58 9.94 -24.87
N SER A 340 -18.55 10.11 -23.97
CA SER A 340 -19.97 9.99 -24.30
C SER A 340 -20.41 11.06 -25.30
N ALA A 341 -19.95 12.31 -25.14
CA ALA A 341 -20.29 13.44 -26.03
C ALA A 341 -19.82 13.24 -27.48
N ILE A 342 -18.69 12.58 -27.69
CA ILE A 342 -18.18 12.27 -29.03
C ILE A 342 -18.72 10.95 -29.60
N GLY A 343 -19.72 10.32 -28.93
CA GLY A 343 -20.38 9.09 -29.36
C GLY A 343 -19.64 7.79 -29.06
N HIS A 344 -18.63 7.84 -28.18
CA HIS A 344 -17.80 6.70 -27.80
C HIS A 344 -17.76 6.51 -26.26
N PRO A 345 -18.92 6.23 -25.62
CA PRO A 345 -18.99 6.14 -24.17
C PRO A 345 -18.10 5.02 -23.61
N VAL A 346 -17.61 5.22 -22.40
CA VAL A 346 -16.83 4.21 -21.66
C VAL A 346 -17.72 3.02 -21.32
N ILE A 347 -17.26 1.81 -21.60
CA ILE A 347 -17.99 0.58 -21.29
C ILE A 347 -18.09 0.40 -19.77
N GLY A 348 -19.28 0.03 -19.29
CA GLY A 348 -19.59 -0.16 -17.88
C GLY A 348 -19.88 1.13 -17.12
N ASP A 349 -19.89 2.29 -17.79
CA ASP A 349 -20.28 3.55 -17.18
C ASP A 349 -21.80 3.58 -16.93
N ASP A 350 -22.18 3.82 -15.68
CA ASP A 350 -23.56 3.83 -15.20
C ASP A 350 -24.33 5.13 -15.50
N LYS A 351 -23.59 6.26 -15.62
CA LYS A 351 -24.16 7.61 -15.77
C LYS A 351 -24.14 8.12 -17.22
N TYR A 352 -23.04 7.87 -17.94
CA TYR A 352 -22.80 8.41 -19.28
C TYR A 352 -22.65 7.30 -20.33
N GLY A 353 -22.68 6.03 -19.92
CA GLY A 353 -22.49 4.88 -20.80
C GLY A 353 -23.74 4.49 -21.59
N ASP A 354 -23.52 3.63 -22.57
CA ASP A 354 -24.59 2.96 -23.32
C ASP A 354 -25.06 1.72 -22.53
N ARG A 355 -26.34 1.73 -22.11
CA ARG A 355 -26.92 0.66 -21.28
C ARG A 355 -27.00 -0.68 -22.00
N ASP A 356 -27.27 -0.68 -23.31
CA ASP A 356 -27.41 -1.92 -24.09
C ASP A 356 -26.03 -2.52 -24.36
N ALA A 357 -25.02 -1.70 -24.66
CA ALA A 357 -23.64 -2.13 -24.73
C ALA A 357 -23.15 -2.69 -23.39
N ASN A 358 -23.42 -2.01 -22.27
CA ASN A 358 -23.03 -2.47 -20.94
C ASN A 358 -23.62 -3.84 -20.60
N LYS A 359 -24.90 -4.09 -20.95
CA LYS A 359 -25.54 -5.41 -20.80
C LYS A 359 -24.89 -6.44 -21.72
N ARG A 360 -24.68 -6.13 -23.00
CA ARG A 360 -24.08 -7.03 -23.99
C ARG A 360 -22.70 -7.51 -23.56
N TRP A 361 -21.88 -6.58 -23.03
CA TRP A 361 -20.52 -6.87 -22.59
C TRP A 361 -20.43 -7.24 -21.10
N LYS A 362 -21.56 -7.39 -20.39
CA LYS A 362 -21.65 -7.79 -18.95
C LYS A 362 -20.76 -6.94 -18.03
N LYS A 363 -20.60 -5.67 -18.34
CA LYS A 363 -19.80 -4.77 -17.52
C LYS A 363 -20.72 -3.87 -16.66
N ARG A 364 -20.50 -3.93 -15.34
CA ARG A 364 -21.24 -3.14 -14.33
C ARG A 364 -20.41 -2.01 -13.75
N ARG A 365 -19.13 -1.99 -14.04
CA ARG A 365 -18.17 -0.95 -13.60
C ARG A 365 -17.45 -0.41 -14.80
N GLN A 366 -17.18 0.89 -14.80
CA GLN A 366 -16.51 1.56 -15.92
C GLN A 366 -15.12 1.01 -16.18
N ALA A 367 -14.85 0.67 -17.42
CA ALA A 367 -13.54 0.23 -17.87
C ALA A 367 -12.63 1.45 -18.08
N LEU A 368 -12.23 2.08 -16.98
CA LEU A 368 -11.42 3.30 -16.94
C LEU A 368 -10.34 3.17 -15.87
N LEU A 369 -9.09 3.28 -16.29
CA LEU A 369 -7.89 3.07 -15.48
C LEU A 369 -6.98 4.30 -15.55
N HIS A 370 -6.63 4.90 -14.43
CA HIS A 370 -5.55 5.89 -14.33
C HIS A 370 -4.21 5.15 -14.43
N LYS A 371 -3.68 5.05 -15.65
CA LYS A 371 -2.55 4.19 -15.99
C LYS A 371 -1.20 4.76 -15.58
N ARG A 372 -0.97 6.07 -15.83
CA ARG A 372 0.31 6.73 -15.52
C ARG A 372 0.08 8.13 -14.98
N LEU A 373 0.83 8.47 -13.95
CA LEU A 373 0.87 9.81 -13.35
C LEU A 373 2.32 10.27 -13.25
N THR A 374 2.64 11.40 -13.89
CA THR A 374 3.87 12.12 -13.64
C THR A 374 3.54 13.39 -12.86
N VAL A 375 4.18 13.56 -11.71
CA VAL A 375 4.03 14.71 -10.82
C VAL A 375 5.37 15.02 -10.16
N LEU A 376 5.73 16.28 -10.11
CA LEU A 376 7.08 16.74 -9.74
C LEU A 376 8.11 16.02 -10.64
N ASP A 377 9.10 15.36 -10.05
CA ASP A 377 10.16 14.61 -10.74
C ASP A 377 9.89 13.08 -10.81
N LYS A 378 8.71 12.63 -10.39
CA LYS A 378 8.37 11.21 -10.29
C LYS A 378 7.29 10.79 -11.28
N THR A 379 7.48 9.60 -11.84
CA THR A 379 6.47 8.92 -12.66
C THR A 379 6.04 7.63 -12.00
N PHE A 380 4.75 7.47 -11.79
CA PHE A 380 4.12 6.26 -11.28
C PHE A 380 3.37 5.57 -12.41
N GLU A 381 3.40 4.25 -12.42
CA GLU A 381 2.67 3.45 -13.41
C GLU A 381 1.87 2.35 -12.70
N SER A 382 0.58 2.25 -13.07
CA SER A 382 -0.29 1.19 -12.57
C SER A 382 0.16 -0.17 -13.07
N THR A 383 0.18 -1.16 -12.20
CA THR A 383 0.45 -2.55 -12.56
C THR A 383 -0.72 -3.22 -13.27
N LYS A 384 -1.90 -2.59 -13.25
CA LYS A 384 -3.11 -3.07 -13.92
C LYS A 384 -3.07 -2.77 -15.41
N GLU A 385 -3.78 -3.60 -16.16
CA GLU A 385 -3.98 -3.44 -17.61
C GLU A 385 -5.45 -3.65 -17.96
N LEU A 386 -5.95 -2.90 -18.94
CA LEU A 386 -7.22 -3.18 -19.60
C LEU A 386 -6.94 -3.99 -20.87
N ASN A 387 -7.61 -5.12 -21.02
CA ASN A 387 -7.42 -6.02 -22.16
C ASN A 387 -8.76 -6.30 -22.85
N LEU A 388 -8.85 -6.02 -24.15
CA LEU A 388 -10.07 -6.27 -24.94
C LEU A 388 -10.46 -7.77 -24.98
N ASN A 389 -9.54 -8.70 -24.73
CA ASN A 389 -9.85 -10.14 -24.65
C ASN A 389 -10.72 -10.53 -23.45
N GLU A 390 -10.79 -9.68 -22.42
CA GLU A 390 -11.66 -9.89 -21.26
C GLU A 390 -13.13 -9.50 -21.52
N PHE A 391 -13.39 -8.83 -22.63
CA PHE A 391 -14.73 -8.42 -23.03
C PHE A 391 -15.33 -9.50 -23.94
N ARG A 392 -16.12 -10.39 -23.34
CA ARG A 392 -16.79 -11.49 -24.03
C ARG A 392 -18.26 -11.14 -24.25
N GLU A 393 -18.68 -11.20 -25.51
CA GLU A 393 -20.06 -11.02 -25.90
C GLU A 393 -20.91 -12.21 -25.45
N GLU A 394 -22.12 -11.96 -25.00
CA GLU A 394 -23.08 -13.02 -24.74
C GLU A 394 -23.47 -13.66 -26.08
N LYS A 395 -23.17 -14.94 -26.27
CA LYS A 395 -23.78 -15.70 -27.36
C LYS A 395 -25.27 -15.80 -27.06
N ARG A 396 -26.10 -15.16 -27.89
CA ARG A 396 -27.54 -15.35 -27.88
C ARG A 396 -27.89 -16.79 -28.23
#